data_af9f2bf27dd3cb87620d10736ec92210
#
_entry.id   af9f2bf27dd3cb87620d10736ec92210
#
_cell.length_a   1.000
_cell.length_b   1.000
_cell.length_c   1.000
_cell.angle_alpha   90.00
_cell.angle_beta   90.00
_cell.angle_gamma   90.00
#
_symmetry.space_group_name_H-M   'P 1'
#
loop_
_entity.id
_entity.type
_entity.pdbx_description
1 polymer ?
#
loop_
_entity_poly.entity_id
_entity_poly.type
_entity_poly.pdbx_seq_one_letter_code
_entity_poly.pdbx_strand_id
1 'polypeptide(L)'
;GRRADILAADQSSLEVDDDEYWKNGWYSNPDDPHLFVMDRMNDMQFTMNMARPAAKAIVAVTAAAVVALLLFVAAVILNFENAEVTFVRENDTITIEAAGYDCKFAVDEVKSAELIGRLPDDRYIRTNGGSTDRYDFGYYRGKQTGKCMMFLYSGYQPILKIQLNDLTVFVNSKSSGEAEEWYRQLKEVS
;
A
#
# COMPACT_ATOMS: atom_id res chain seq x y z
N GLY A 1 21.58 20.87 65.81
CA GLY A 1 20.15 20.70 65.72
C GLY A 1 19.57 21.45 64.49
N ARG A 2 19.41 22.76 64.54
CA ARG A 2 18.58 23.53 63.56
C ARG A 2 19.00 23.46 62.09
N ARG A 3 20.29 23.30 61.78
CA ARG A 3 20.80 23.24 60.41
C ARG A 3 20.57 21.86 59.76
N ALA A 4 20.64 20.82 60.55
CA ALA A 4 20.37 19.47 60.09
C ALA A 4 18.87 19.25 59.83
N ASP A 5 18.01 19.86 60.64
CA ASP A 5 16.56 19.78 60.49
C ASP A 5 16.05 20.56 59.25
N ILE A 6 16.71 21.69 58.91
CA ILE A 6 16.40 22.47 57.71
C ILE A 6 16.85 21.71 56.45
N LEU A 7 18.02 21.07 56.47
CA LEU A 7 18.51 20.28 55.33
C LEU A 7 17.70 18.99 55.12
N ALA A 8 17.23 18.35 56.21
CA ALA A 8 16.36 17.21 56.12
C ALA A 8 14.93 17.56 55.62
N ALA A 9 14.42 18.74 56.01
CA ALA A 9 13.15 19.25 55.53
C ALA A 9 13.24 19.66 54.03
N ASP A 10 14.39 20.20 53.61
CA ASP A 10 14.62 20.58 52.20
C ASP A 10 14.84 19.35 51.30
N GLN A 11 15.48 18.30 51.81
CA GLN A 11 15.59 17.02 51.09
C GLN A 11 14.27 16.24 51.03
N SER A 12 13.40 16.34 52.03
CA SER A 12 12.08 15.69 52.00
C SER A 12 11.08 16.41 51.09
N SER A 13 11.31 17.69 50.81
CA SER A 13 10.53 18.46 49.83
C SER A 13 10.96 18.22 48.39
N LEU A 14 12.11 17.57 48.18
CA LEU A 14 12.62 17.20 46.85
C LEU A 14 12.23 15.81 46.39
N GLU A 15 11.71 14.96 47.28
CA GLU A 15 11.01 13.73 46.93
C GLU A 15 9.52 14.03 46.70
N VAL A 16 9.22 14.83 45.69
CA VAL A 16 7.89 14.82 45.11
C VAL A 16 7.71 13.43 44.52
N ASP A 17 6.77 12.69 45.05
CA ASP A 17 6.43 11.36 44.57
C ASP A 17 5.83 11.48 43.17
N ASP A 18 6.69 11.60 42.17
CA ASP A 18 6.31 11.72 40.76
C ASP A 18 5.61 10.46 40.25
N ASP A 19 5.62 9.36 41.01
CA ASP A 19 4.94 8.11 40.66
C ASP A 19 3.44 8.31 40.50
N GLU A 20 2.87 9.29 41.20
CA GLU A 20 1.45 9.62 41.03
C GLU A 20 1.10 10.07 39.64
N TYR A 21 1.96 10.86 38.98
CA TYR A 21 1.73 11.37 37.65
C TYR A 21 1.98 10.33 36.55
N TRP A 22 2.57 9.18 36.87
CA TRP A 22 2.90 8.09 35.95
C TRP A 22 2.05 6.83 36.13
N LYS A 23 1.05 6.86 37.01
CA LYS A 23 0.21 5.68 37.37
C LYS A 23 -0.37 4.92 36.18
N ASN A 24 -0.66 5.62 35.10
CA ASN A 24 -1.33 5.04 33.92
C ASN A 24 -0.34 4.70 32.79
N GLY A 25 0.96 4.72 33.05
CA GLY A 25 1.98 4.46 32.02
C GLY A 25 2.29 5.64 31.11
N TRP A 26 1.72 6.83 31.40
CA TRP A 26 2.04 8.11 30.74
C TRP A 26 2.04 9.23 31.76
N TYR A 27 2.78 10.30 31.45
CA TYR A 27 2.86 11.48 32.28
C TYR A 27 1.55 12.28 32.23
N SER A 28 0.98 12.60 33.38
CA SER A 28 -0.26 13.36 33.48
C SER A 28 -0.26 14.24 34.73
N ASN A 29 0.28 15.45 34.63
CA ASN A 29 0.33 16.43 35.71
C ASN A 29 -0.45 17.69 35.32
N PRO A 30 -1.57 17.98 35.99
CA PRO A 30 -2.37 19.17 35.70
C PRO A 30 -1.71 20.48 36.09
N ASP A 31 -0.74 20.45 37.04
CA ASP A 31 -0.06 21.64 37.54
C ASP A 31 1.16 22.01 36.69
N ASP A 32 1.69 21.06 35.88
CA ASP A 32 2.78 21.32 34.96
C ASP A 32 2.25 21.98 33.66
N PRO A 33 2.66 23.23 33.36
CA PRO A 33 2.20 23.93 32.16
C PRO A 33 2.77 23.39 30.86
N HIS A 34 3.84 22.58 30.91
CA HIS A 34 4.54 22.12 29.72
C HIS A 34 3.78 20.99 29.02
N LEU A 35 3.75 21.05 27.69
CA LEU A 35 3.14 20.01 26.85
C LEU A 35 4.09 18.82 26.68
N PHE A 36 5.38 19.08 26.54
CA PHE A 36 6.43 18.07 26.41
C PHE A 36 7.32 18.09 27.65
N VAL A 37 7.58 16.93 28.21
CA VAL A 37 8.40 16.72 29.42
C VAL A 37 9.44 15.66 29.08
N MET A 38 10.60 15.73 29.71
CA MET A 38 11.60 14.66 29.56
C MET A 38 11.08 13.37 30.18
N ASP A 39 11.31 12.26 29.49
CA ASP A 39 10.90 10.94 29.99
C ASP A 39 11.77 10.59 31.21
N ARG A 40 11.12 10.10 32.24
CA ARG A 40 11.76 9.71 33.50
C ARG A 40 12.75 8.55 33.33
N MET A 41 12.50 7.67 32.37
CA MET A 41 13.30 6.46 32.14
C MET A 41 14.44 6.71 31.15
N ASN A 42 14.38 7.78 30.38
CA ASN A 42 15.36 8.06 29.34
C ASN A 42 15.47 9.57 29.07
N ASP A 43 16.53 10.17 29.54
CA ASP A 43 16.82 11.60 29.40
C ASP A 43 16.91 12.11 27.93
N MET A 44 16.93 11.18 26.97
CA MET A 44 16.93 11.50 25.54
C MET A 44 15.55 11.43 24.89
N GLN A 45 14.51 11.07 25.64
CA GLN A 45 13.14 10.97 25.13
C GLN A 45 12.23 12.00 25.79
N PHE A 46 11.30 12.52 24.99
CA PHE A 46 10.25 13.40 25.47
C PHE A 46 8.93 12.65 25.50
N THR A 47 8.17 12.88 26.56
CA THR A 47 6.79 12.45 26.66
C THR A 47 5.84 13.62 26.69
N MET A 48 4.57 13.40 26.38
CA MET A 48 3.55 14.46 26.44
C MET A 48 2.81 14.42 27.78
N ASN A 49 2.54 15.61 28.32
CA ASN A 49 1.69 15.74 29.49
C ASN A 49 0.21 15.53 29.10
N MET A 50 -0.30 14.35 29.39
CA MET A 50 -1.67 13.94 29.08
C MET A 50 -2.75 14.66 29.90
N ALA A 51 -2.37 15.44 30.93
CA ALA A 51 -3.29 16.36 31.58
C ALA A 51 -3.66 17.54 30.67
N ARG A 52 -2.86 17.86 29.68
CA ARG A 52 -3.09 18.97 28.77
C ARG A 52 -4.07 18.62 27.65
N PRO A 53 -5.06 19.48 27.35
CA PRO A 53 -6.00 19.24 26.25
C PRO A 53 -5.29 19.10 24.88
N ALA A 54 -4.21 19.87 24.67
CA ALA A 54 -3.42 19.81 23.45
C ALA A 54 -2.77 18.43 23.26
N ALA A 55 -2.23 17.79 24.33
CA ALA A 55 -1.67 16.44 24.25
C ALA A 55 -2.74 15.42 23.83
N LYS A 56 -3.92 15.48 24.44
CA LYS A 56 -5.06 14.62 24.09
C LYS A 56 -5.50 14.82 22.65
N ALA A 57 -5.54 16.08 22.19
CA ALA A 57 -5.89 16.40 20.81
C ALA A 57 -4.84 15.82 19.82
N ILE A 58 -3.55 15.98 20.11
CA ILE A 58 -2.47 15.43 19.26
C ILE A 58 -2.58 13.90 19.19
N VAL A 59 -2.75 13.22 20.32
CA VAL A 59 -2.90 11.76 20.36
C VAL A 59 -4.13 11.31 19.58
N ALA A 60 -5.27 11.98 19.78
CA ALA A 60 -6.51 11.67 19.07
C ALA A 60 -6.39 11.85 17.55
N VAL A 61 -5.78 12.96 17.10
CA VAL A 61 -5.54 13.23 15.68
C VAL A 61 -4.58 12.20 15.09
N THR A 62 -3.49 11.88 15.78
CA THR A 62 -2.53 10.86 15.33
C THR A 62 -3.18 9.48 15.24
N ALA A 63 -3.96 9.08 16.24
CA ALA A 63 -4.68 7.82 16.22
C ALA A 63 -5.69 7.76 15.05
N ALA A 64 -6.44 8.83 14.83
CA ALA A 64 -7.36 8.93 13.70
C ALA A 64 -6.64 8.84 12.35
N ALA A 65 -5.50 9.50 12.21
CA ALA A 65 -4.68 9.43 10.99
C ALA A 65 -4.13 8.01 10.74
N VAL A 66 -3.67 7.32 11.78
CA VAL A 66 -3.21 5.92 11.67
C VAL A 66 -4.36 5.01 11.25
N VAL A 67 -5.54 5.13 11.88
CA VAL A 67 -6.72 4.35 11.50
C VAL A 67 -7.13 4.62 10.05
N ALA A 68 -7.16 5.89 9.63
CA ALA A 68 -7.47 6.26 8.26
C ALA A 68 -6.47 5.66 7.26
N LEU A 69 -5.17 5.69 7.59
CA LEU A 69 -4.13 5.07 6.77
C LEU A 69 -4.33 3.55 6.65
N LEU A 70 -4.62 2.87 7.77
CA LEU A 70 -4.87 1.42 7.76
C LEU A 70 -6.10 1.06 6.93
N LEU A 71 -7.19 1.83 7.05
CA LEU A 71 -8.39 1.64 6.22
C LEU A 71 -8.11 1.88 4.74
N PHE A 72 -7.32 2.91 4.42
CA PHE A 72 -6.92 3.19 3.05
C PHE A 72 -6.09 2.03 2.46
N VAL A 73 -5.09 1.54 3.20
CA VAL A 73 -4.28 0.39 2.77
C VAL A 73 -5.14 -0.86 2.59
N ALA A 74 -6.05 -1.14 3.53
CA ALA A 74 -6.99 -2.26 3.40
C ALA A 74 -7.89 -2.12 2.17
N ALA A 75 -8.41 -0.93 1.89
CA ALA A 75 -9.23 -0.67 0.70
C ALA A 75 -8.44 -0.90 -0.59
N VAL A 76 -7.18 -0.47 -0.65
CA VAL A 76 -6.31 -0.72 -1.80
C VAL A 76 -6.08 -2.21 -2.00
N ILE A 77 -5.75 -2.96 -0.94
CA ILE A 77 -5.55 -4.41 -1.02
C ILE A 77 -6.82 -5.11 -1.52
N LEU A 78 -7.98 -4.78 -0.94
CA LEU A 78 -9.26 -5.36 -1.35
C LEU A 78 -9.62 -5.04 -2.81
N ASN A 79 -9.31 -3.83 -3.27
CA ASN A 79 -9.51 -3.45 -4.67
C ASN A 79 -8.68 -4.35 -5.61
N PHE A 80 -7.43 -4.62 -5.27
CA PHE A 80 -6.59 -5.53 -6.06
C PHE A 80 -7.06 -6.99 -5.99
N GLU A 81 -7.42 -7.48 -4.81
CA GLU A 81 -7.85 -8.87 -4.63
C GLU A 81 -9.18 -9.20 -5.33
N ASN A 82 -10.09 -8.24 -5.38
CA ASN A 82 -11.39 -8.36 -6.04
C ASN A 82 -11.39 -7.84 -7.48
N ALA A 83 -10.25 -7.39 -8.01
CA ALA A 83 -10.18 -6.88 -9.36
C ALA A 83 -10.47 -8.00 -10.37
N GLU A 84 -11.36 -7.70 -11.30
CA GLU A 84 -11.62 -8.53 -12.45
C GLU A 84 -10.90 -7.93 -13.66
N VAL A 85 -10.29 -8.80 -14.45
CA VAL A 85 -9.74 -8.41 -15.75
C VAL A 85 -10.90 -8.31 -16.72
N THR A 86 -11.09 -7.15 -17.28
CA THR A 86 -12.08 -6.91 -18.34
C THR A 86 -11.37 -6.67 -19.67
N PHE A 87 -11.90 -7.26 -20.71
CA PHE A 87 -11.44 -7.07 -22.08
C PHE A 87 -12.66 -6.69 -22.91
N VAL A 88 -12.72 -5.44 -23.31
CA VAL A 88 -13.85 -4.88 -24.04
C VAL A 88 -13.38 -4.41 -25.41
N ARG A 89 -14.08 -4.87 -26.45
CA ARG A 89 -13.90 -4.37 -27.82
C ARG A 89 -15.08 -3.50 -28.21
N GLU A 90 -14.79 -2.26 -28.54
CA GLU A 90 -15.76 -1.31 -29.08
C GLU A 90 -15.27 -0.87 -30.45
N ASN A 91 -15.95 -1.37 -31.50
CA ASN A 91 -15.52 -1.19 -32.89
C ASN A 91 -14.07 -1.68 -33.11
N ASP A 92 -13.17 -0.77 -33.45
CA ASP A 92 -11.75 -1.03 -33.69
C ASP A 92 -10.86 -0.75 -32.49
N THR A 93 -11.44 -0.45 -31.32
CA THR A 93 -10.70 -0.17 -30.08
C THR A 93 -10.89 -1.26 -29.07
N ILE A 94 -9.80 -1.68 -28.47
CA ILE A 94 -9.77 -2.65 -27.36
C ILE A 94 -9.33 -1.93 -26.11
N THR A 95 -10.05 -2.19 -25.01
CA THR A 95 -9.72 -1.71 -23.67
C THR A 95 -9.59 -2.91 -22.74
N ILE A 96 -8.45 -3.01 -22.07
CA ILE A 96 -8.18 -4.02 -21.05
C ILE A 96 -8.00 -3.29 -19.72
N GLU A 97 -8.74 -3.69 -18.71
CA GLU A 97 -8.71 -3.04 -17.39
C GLU A 97 -8.63 -4.06 -16.27
N ALA A 98 -7.89 -3.74 -15.23
CA ALA A 98 -7.91 -4.44 -13.94
C ALA A 98 -7.30 -3.57 -12.83
N ALA A 99 -7.90 -3.55 -11.66
CA ALA A 99 -7.39 -2.90 -10.44
C ALA A 99 -7.01 -1.41 -10.62
N GLY A 100 -7.70 -0.69 -11.52
CA GLY A 100 -7.40 0.72 -11.82
C GLY A 100 -6.25 0.95 -12.80
N TYR A 101 -5.73 -0.11 -13.40
CA TYR A 101 -4.83 -0.05 -14.57
C TYR A 101 -5.61 -0.34 -15.81
N ASP A 102 -5.36 0.43 -16.86
CA ASP A 102 -6.00 0.25 -18.16
C ASP A 102 -4.98 0.29 -19.32
N CYS A 103 -5.28 -0.44 -20.35
CA CYS A 103 -4.56 -0.41 -21.62
C CYS A 103 -5.58 -0.29 -22.75
N LYS A 104 -5.49 0.78 -23.51
CA LYS A 104 -6.36 1.06 -24.64
C LYS A 104 -5.55 1.16 -25.92
N PHE A 105 -5.94 0.43 -26.94
CA PHE A 105 -5.27 0.42 -28.24
C PHE A 105 -6.26 0.09 -29.37
N ALA A 106 -5.92 0.48 -30.60
CA ALA A 106 -6.66 0.11 -31.75
C ALA A 106 -6.23 -1.28 -32.28
N VAL A 107 -7.12 -1.99 -32.91
CA VAL A 107 -6.84 -3.34 -33.46
C VAL A 107 -5.71 -3.31 -34.48
N ASP A 108 -5.61 -2.25 -35.27
CA ASP A 108 -4.55 -2.05 -36.28
C ASP A 108 -3.16 -1.78 -35.66
N GLU A 109 -3.08 -1.43 -34.37
CA GLU A 109 -1.82 -1.31 -33.65
C GLU A 109 -1.25 -2.66 -33.21
N VAL A 110 -2.03 -3.75 -33.30
CA VAL A 110 -1.62 -5.10 -32.92
C VAL A 110 -0.68 -5.68 -33.99
N LYS A 111 0.58 -5.83 -33.67
CA LYS A 111 1.57 -6.48 -34.52
C LYS A 111 1.44 -7.98 -34.55
N SER A 112 1.22 -8.56 -33.38
CA SER A 112 0.98 -9.99 -33.21
C SER A 112 0.19 -10.28 -31.95
N ALA A 113 -0.56 -11.36 -31.97
CA ALA A 113 -1.24 -11.91 -30.80
C ALA A 113 -1.05 -13.43 -30.80
N GLU A 114 -0.75 -13.97 -29.64
CA GLU A 114 -0.56 -15.41 -29.45
C GLU A 114 -1.04 -15.86 -28.07
N LEU A 115 -1.50 -17.10 -28.00
CA LEU A 115 -1.82 -17.76 -26.73
C LEU A 115 -0.60 -18.55 -26.28
N ILE A 116 -0.12 -18.26 -25.06
CA ILE A 116 1.05 -18.90 -24.48
C ILE A 116 0.68 -19.59 -23.16
N GLY A 117 1.36 -20.67 -22.83
CA GLY A 117 1.11 -21.41 -21.59
C GLY A 117 1.79 -20.80 -20.36
N ARG A 118 2.84 -20.00 -20.57
CA ARG A 118 3.61 -19.31 -19.52
C ARG A 118 4.24 -18.05 -20.08
N LEU A 119 4.57 -17.10 -19.18
CA LEU A 119 5.34 -15.94 -19.56
C LEU A 119 6.66 -16.35 -20.21
N PRO A 120 7.15 -15.60 -21.22
CA PRO A 120 8.49 -15.78 -21.74
C PRO A 120 9.55 -15.77 -20.64
N ASP A 121 10.62 -16.55 -20.81
CA ASP A 121 11.72 -16.60 -19.87
C ASP A 121 12.52 -15.28 -19.94
N ASP A 122 12.12 -14.33 -19.09
CA ASP A 122 12.69 -13.01 -19.00
C ASP A 122 12.68 -12.53 -17.54
N ARG A 123 13.54 -11.58 -17.24
CA ARG A 123 13.54 -10.93 -15.93
C ARG A 123 12.64 -9.71 -15.95
N TYR A 124 11.45 -9.85 -15.37
CA TYR A 124 10.48 -8.77 -15.26
C TYR A 124 10.69 -7.98 -13.96
N ILE A 125 10.74 -6.66 -14.09
CA ILE A 125 10.80 -5.72 -12.98
C ILE A 125 9.52 -4.90 -13.01
N ARG A 126 8.78 -4.88 -11.90
CA ARG A 126 7.60 -4.04 -11.73
C ARG A 126 8.01 -2.58 -11.62
N THR A 127 7.47 -1.73 -12.47
CA THR A 127 7.71 -0.28 -12.45
C THR A 127 6.57 0.47 -11.77
N ASN A 128 5.33 -0.01 -11.93
CA ASN A 128 4.14 0.50 -11.23
C ASN A 128 3.04 -0.56 -11.27
N GLY A 129 2.52 -0.96 -10.14
CA GLY A 129 1.47 -1.99 -10.08
C GLY A 129 1.44 -2.76 -8.78
N GLY A 130 0.55 -3.77 -8.74
CA GLY A 130 0.41 -4.74 -7.68
C GLY A 130 0.87 -6.13 -8.12
N SER A 131 1.61 -6.80 -7.28
CA SER A 131 2.04 -8.19 -7.47
C SER A 131 1.94 -8.93 -6.15
N THR A 132 1.28 -10.08 -6.17
CA THR A 132 1.18 -11.01 -5.07
C THR A 132 1.39 -12.43 -5.59
N ASP A 133 1.22 -13.43 -4.74
CA ASP A 133 1.16 -14.84 -5.16
C ASP A 133 -0.08 -15.17 -6.03
N ARG A 134 -1.07 -14.27 -6.10
CA ARG A 134 -2.35 -14.48 -6.80
C ARG A 134 -2.48 -13.73 -8.12
N TYR A 135 -1.80 -12.59 -8.28
CA TYR A 135 -1.93 -11.75 -9.46
C TYR A 135 -0.71 -10.86 -9.71
N ASP A 136 -0.56 -10.43 -10.96
CA ASP A 136 0.34 -9.38 -11.42
C ASP A 136 -0.44 -8.39 -12.28
N PHE A 137 -0.68 -7.19 -11.75
CA PHE A 137 -1.40 -6.11 -12.46
C PHE A 137 -0.56 -4.84 -12.52
N GLY A 138 -0.47 -4.24 -13.70
CA GLY A 138 0.16 -2.97 -13.90
C GLY A 138 1.33 -2.99 -14.89
N TYR A 139 2.26 -2.07 -14.70
CA TYR A 139 3.40 -1.84 -15.59
C TYR A 139 4.64 -2.58 -15.12
N TYR A 140 5.28 -3.23 -16.09
CA TYR A 140 6.51 -3.99 -15.90
C TYR A 140 7.51 -3.67 -17.01
N ARG A 141 8.75 -4.05 -16.79
CA ARG A 141 9.80 -4.03 -17.79
C ARG A 141 10.54 -5.34 -17.77
N GLY A 142 10.51 -6.05 -18.88
CA GLY A 142 11.36 -7.22 -19.13
C GLY A 142 12.70 -6.78 -19.69
N LYS A 143 13.75 -7.54 -19.39
CA LYS A 143 15.09 -7.30 -19.92
C LYS A 143 15.13 -7.45 -21.46
N GLN A 144 14.42 -8.46 -21.96
CA GLN A 144 14.30 -8.76 -23.39
C GLN A 144 12.98 -8.23 -23.98
N THR A 145 11.88 -8.41 -23.25
CA THR A 145 10.54 -8.03 -23.66
C THR A 145 10.36 -6.50 -23.75
N GLY A 146 11.15 -5.73 -22.95
CA GLY A 146 10.99 -4.29 -22.89
C GLY A 146 9.79 -3.85 -22.02
N LYS A 147 9.13 -2.77 -22.39
CA LYS A 147 7.94 -2.27 -21.70
C LYS A 147 6.78 -3.24 -21.87
N CYS A 148 6.16 -3.61 -20.78
CA CYS A 148 4.97 -4.46 -20.81
C CYS A 148 3.94 -4.06 -19.75
N MET A 149 2.69 -4.42 -19.99
CA MET A 149 1.62 -4.42 -19.01
C MET A 149 1.18 -5.85 -18.74
N MET A 150 0.93 -6.12 -17.49
CA MET A 150 0.42 -7.43 -17.05
C MET A 150 -0.96 -7.26 -16.42
N PHE A 151 -1.88 -8.12 -16.84
CA PHE A 151 -3.21 -8.30 -16.30
C PHE A 151 -3.40 -9.81 -16.06
N LEU A 152 -2.63 -10.33 -15.10
CA LEU A 152 -2.46 -11.77 -14.93
C LEU A 152 -2.92 -12.24 -13.56
N TYR A 153 -3.70 -13.29 -13.56
CA TYR A 153 -3.94 -14.13 -12.38
C TYR A 153 -2.94 -15.29 -12.37
N SER A 154 -2.33 -15.53 -11.23
CA SER A 154 -1.36 -16.62 -11.07
C SER A 154 -2.01 -17.99 -11.23
N GLY A 155 -1.37 -18.86 -11.99
CA GLY A 155 -1.82 -20.23 -12.18
C GLY A 155 -2.94 -20.44 -13.23
N TYR A 156 -3.39 -19.37 -13.88
CA TYR A 156 -4.40 -19.47 -14.94
C TYR A 156 -3.78 -19.42 -16.34
N GLN A 157 -4.29 -20.28 -17.23
CA GLN A 157 -3.84 -20.44 -18.60
C GLN A 157 -5.03 -20.56 -19.54
N PRO A 158 -4.87 -20.21 -20.85
CA PRO A 158 -3.68 -19.63 -21.46
C PRO A 158 -3.52 -18.15 -21.13
N ILE A 159 -2.33 -17.60 -21.39
CA ILE A 159 -2.03 -16.18 -21.37
C ILE A 159 -2.13 -15.68 -22.80
N LEU A 160 -2.91 -14.64 -23.04
CA LEU A 160 -2.93 -13.90 -24.29
C LEU A 160 -1.81 -12.86 -24.27
N LYS A 161 -0.83 -13.02 -25.15
CA LYS A 161 0.25 -12.07 -25.37
C LYS A 161 -0.09 -11.24 -26.60
N ILE A 162 -0.14 -9.93 -26.43
CA ILE A 162 -0.44 -8.96 -27.47
C ILE A 162 0.78 -8.06 -27.64
N GLN A 163 1.37 -8.07 -28.84
CA GLN A 163 2.49 -7.20 -29.16
C GLN A 163 1.98 -5.97 -29.90
N LEU A 164 2.17 -4.81 -29.28
CA LEU A 164 1.96 -3.49 -29.88
C LEU A 164 3.31 -2.91 -30.34
N ASN A 165 3.33 -1.66 -30.83
CA ASN A 165 4.55 -1.02 -31.31
C ASN A 165 5.66 -0.98 -30.24
N ASP A 166 5.36 -0.40 -29.09
CA ASP A 166 6.33 -0.18 -28.00
C ASP A 166 5.92 -0.82 -26.68
N LEU A 167 4.92 -1.68 -26.69
CA LEU A 167 4.34 -2.29 -25.52
C LEU A 167 3.93 -3.74 -25.79
N THR A 168 4.25 -4.64 -24.87
CA THR A 168 3.70 -5.98 -24.85
C THR A 168 2.67 -6.10 -23.74
N VAL A 169 1.49 -6.60 -24.04
CA VAL A 169 0.43 -6.81 -23.06
C VAL A 169 0.26 -8.31 -22.81
N PHE A 170 0.27 -8.70 -21.55
CA PHE A 170 -0.02 -10.06 -21.12
C PHE A 170 -1.33 -10.04 -20.33
N VAL A 171 -2.29 -10.81 -20.75
CA VAL A 171 -3.61 -10.88 -20.10
C VAL A 171 -4.11 -12.32 -20.05
N ASN A 172 -4.71 -12.69 -18.94
CA ASN A 172 -5.42 -13.97 -18.78
C ASN A 172 -6.73 -13.80 -18.02
N SER A 173 -7.50 -14.85 -17.93
CA SER A 173 -8.76 -14.89 -17.21
C SER A 173 -8.81 -16.08 -16.26
N LYS A 174 -9.63 -15.96 -15.21
CA LYS A 174 -10.04 -17.07 -14.35
C LYS A 174 -11.08 -17.95 -15.01
N SER A 175 -11.79 -17.43 -16.00
CA SER A 175 -12.84 -18.14 -16.73
C SER A 175 -12.25 -18.93 -17.88
N SER A 176 -12.62 -20.21 -17.95
CA SER A 176 -12.16 -21.10 -19.03
C SER A 176 -12.70 -20.64 -20.38
N GLY A 177 -11.83 -20.56 -21.38
CA GLY A 177 -12.17 -20.19 -22.75
C GLY A 177 -12.25 -18.69 -23.02
N GLU A 178 -12.17 -17.85 -22.01
CA GLU A 178 -12.32 -16.40 -22.18
C GLU A 178 -11.08 -15.76 -22.86
N ALA A 179 -9.89 -16.18 -22.50
CA ALA A 179 -8.67 -15.71 -23.16
C ALA A 179 -8.60 -16.12 -24.63
N GLU A 180 -9.12 -17.31 -24.97
CA GLU A 180 -9.25 -17.79 -26.34
C GLU A 180 -10.29 -16.97 -27.13
N GLU A 181 -11.38 -16.56 -26.47
CA GLU A 181 -12.37 -15.67 -27.06
C GLU A 181 -11.78 -14.31 -27.40
N TRP A 182 -11.01 -13.72 -26.45
CA TRP A 182 -10.30 -12.45 -26.69
C TRP A 182 -9.31 -12.56 -27.85
N TYR A 183 -8.60 -13.69 -27.94
CA TYR A 183 -7.70 -13.97 -29.06
C TYR A 183 -8.43 -14.02 -30.39
N ARG A 184 -9.61 -14.66 -30.47
CA ARG A 184 -10.44 -14.70 -31.67
C ARG A 184 -10.88 -13.30 -32.11
N GLN A 185 -11.32 -12.48 -31.15
CA GLN A 185 -11.71 -11.10 -31.41
C GLN A 185 -10.58 -10.25 -32.05
N LEU A 186 -9.32 -10.56 -31.71
CA LEU A 186 -8.16 -9.90 -32.34
C LEU A 186 -7.88 -10.41 -33.75
N LYS A 187 -8.20 -11.67 -34.05
CA LYS A 187 -7.91 -12.32 -35.33
C LYS A 187 -8.97 -12.04 -36.43
N GLU A 188 -10.20 -11.77 -36.06
CA GLU A 188 -11.32 -11.58 -36.99
C GLU A 188 -11.18 -10.32 -37.88
N VAL A 189 -10.13 -9.52 -37.73
CA VAL A 189 -9.88 -8.25 -38.47
C VAL A 189 -8.56 -8.27 -39.25
N SER A 190 -7.86 -9.40 -39.29
CA SER A 190 -6.58 -9.54 -40.03
C SER A 190 -6.79 -10.10 -41.42
#